data_335e95aaaa1bc8e0f01f4c408dfb56aa
#
_entry.id   335e95aaaa1bc8e0f01f4c408dfb56aa
#
_cell.length_a   1.000
_cell.length_b   1.000
_cell.length_c   1.000
_cell.angle_alpha   90.00
_cell.angle_beta   90.00
_cell.angle_gamma   90.00
#
_symmetry.space_group_name_H-M   'P 1'
#
loop_
_entity.id
_entity.type
_entity.pdbx_description
1 polymer ?
#
loop_
_entity_poly.entity_id
_entity_poly.type
_entity_poly.pdbx_seq_one_letter_code
_entity_poly.pdbx_strand_id
1 'polypeptide(L)'
;KKPDVAIIEAIAITEDGGIIPTTSVGNSASFAIFAEKVIVEINTNLSPAFEGLHDIYIPSYRPTRQAIPLTQVDERIGTHAINIDPAKIVGIVINNEYHDSPSTVTEPDDETQGIANHLINFFEQEVAAGRLPKDWGPLQAGIGSIANAVLTGLKDSHFEDFVMYSEVLQDCT
;
A
#
# COMPACT_ATOMS: atom_id res chain seq x y z
N LYS A 1 23.05 5.10 -5.96
CA LYS A 1 23.69 3.97 -6.64
C LYS A 1 22.60 3.01 -7.08
N LYS A 2 22.67 2.50 -8.31
CA LYS A 2 21.73 1.48 -8.78
C LYS A 2 22.03 0.16 -8.07
N PRO A 3 21.02 -0.66 -7.72
CA PRO A 3 21.24 -2.00 -7.21
C PRO A 3 21.80 -2.91 -8.31
N ASP A 4 22.69 -3.80 -7.94
CA ASP A 4 23.24 -4.80 -8.89
C ASP A 4 22.21 -5.92 -9.09
N VAL A 5 21.55 -6.33 -8.01
CA VAL A 5 20.49 -7.36 -8.00
C VAL A 5 19.31 -6.88 -7.18
N ALA A 6 18.11 -7.11 -7.68
CA ALA A 6 16.88 -6.99 -6.91
C ALA A 6 16.25 -8.38 -6.70
N ILE A 7 15.74 -8.64 -5.51
CA ILE A 7 14.95 -9.82 -5.19
C ILE A 7 13.53 -9.34 -4.95
N ILE A 8 12.58 -9.87 -5.71
CA ILE A 8 11.18 -9.42 -5.71
C ILE A 8 10.28 -10.61 -5.39
N GLU A 9 9.53 -10.49 -4.31
CA GLU A 9 8.45 -11.44 -4.02
C GLU A 9 7.26 -11.19 -4.94
N ALA A 10 6.70 -12.26 -5.47
CA ALA A 10 5.60 -12.23 -6.42
C ALA A 10 4.67 -13.43 -6.26
N ILE A 11 3.47 -13.32 -6.82
CA ILE A 11 2.55 -14.47 -6.95
C ILE A 11 2.69 -15.14 -8.31
N ALA A 12 3.11 -14.40 -9.33
CA ALA A 12 3.24 -14.92 -10.70
C ALA A 12 4.19 -14.05 -11.54
N ILE A 13 4.59 -14.59 -12.67
CA ILE A 13 5.24 -13.88 -13.77
C ILE A 13 4.39 -14.09 -15.00
N THR A 14 4.08 -13.02 -15.73
CA THR A 14 3.32 -13.10 -16.99
C THR A 14 4.19 -13.64 -18.13
N GLU A 15 3.57 -14.06 -19.25
CA GLU A 15 4.29 -14.60 -20.41
C GLU A 15 5.30 -13.61 -21.01
N ASP A 16 5.03 -12.30 -20.90
CA ASP A 16 5.89 -11.21 -21.37
C ASP A 16 6.87 -10.71 -20.30
N GLY A 17 6.97 -11.38 -19.15
CA GLY A 17 7.93 -11.12 -18.08
C GLY A 17 7.48 -10.07 -17.06
N GLY A 18 6.23 -9.67 -17.06
CA GLY A 18 5.66 -8.82 -16.02
C GLY A 18 5.62 -9.57 -14.68
N ILE A 19 6.07 -8.94 -13.61
CA ILE A 19 6.07 -9.52 -12.26
C ILE A 19 4.80 -9.05 -11.54
N ILE A 20 3.94 -9.98 -11.16
CA ILE A 20 2.73 -9.69 -10.37
C ILE A 20 3.12 -9.79 -8.89
N PRO A 21 3.23 -8.67 -8.17
CA PRO A 21 3.71 -8.69 -6.80
C PRO A 21 2.71 -9.30 -5.84
N THR A 22 3.15 -9.51 -4.62
CA THR A 22 2.32 -9.83 -3.46
C THR A 22 1.71 -8.55 -2.88
N THR A 23 1.24 -8.57 -1.63
CA THR A 23 0.84 -7.36 -0.90
C THR A 23 2.03 -6.49 -0.50
N SER A 24 3.25 -7.04 -0.51
CA SER A 24 4.50 -6.34 -0.17
C SER A 24 5.08 -5.60 -1.38
N VAL A 25 4.36 -4.65 -1.92
CA VAL A 25 4.78 -3.92 -3.14
C VAL A 25 5.90 -2.90 -2.85
N GLY A 26 5.69 -2.00 -1.88
CA GLY A 26 6.68 -1.00 -1.48
C GLY A 26 7.46 -0.37 -2.65
N ASN A 27 8.77 -0.46 -2.58
CA ASN A 27 9.68 0.03 -3.62
C ASN A 27 10.08 -1.04 -4.66
N SER A 28 9.45 -2.20 -4.66
CA SER A 28 9.81 -3.35 -5.50
C SER A 28 9.88 -3.00 -6.98
N ALA A 29 8.90 -2.25 -7.49
CA ALA A 29 8.89 -1.82 -8.88
C ALA A 29 10.11 -0.96 -9.24
N SER A 30 10.48 -0.01 -8.39
CA SER A 30 11.68 0.81 -8.59
C SER A 30 12.95 -0.02 -8.56
N PHE A 31 13.06 -0.96 -7.62
CA PHE A 31 14.22 -1.84 -7.55
C PHE A 31 14.35 -2.73 -8.77
N ALA A 32 13.25 -3.36 -9.22
CA ALA A 32 13.26 -4.20 -10.41
C ALA A 32 13.65 -3.43 -11.68
N ILE A 33 13.15 -2.20 -11.84
CA ILE A 33 13.47 -1.35 -12.99
C ILE A 33 14.94 -0.93 -13.00
N PHE A 34 15.51 -0.56 -11.85
CA PHE A 34 16.87 -0.03 -11.78
C PHE A 34 17.95 -1.07 -11.61
N ALA A 35 17.64 -2.26 -11.10
CA ALA A 35 18.59 -3.34 -10.97
C ALA A 35 19.10 -3.81 -12.34
N GLU A 36 20.35 -4.30 -12.35
CA GLU A 36 20.91 -4.96 -13.53
C GLU A 36 20.32 -6.36 -13.70
N LYS A 37 20.05 -7.04 -12.60
CA LYS A 37 19.51 -8.41 -12.54
C LYS A 37 18.36 -8.48 -11.54
N VAL A 38 17.41 -9.36 -11.81
CA VAL A 38 16.26 -9.60 -10.94
C VAL A 38 16.16 -11.09 -10.66
N ILE A 39 15.94 -11.41 -9.38
CA ILE A 39 15.51 -12.74 -8.93
C ILE A 39 14.07 -12.60 -8.47
N VAL A 40 13.19 -13.44 -8.96
CA VAL A 40 11.79 -13.44 -8.57
C VAL A 40 11.52 -14.62 -7.65
N GLU A 41 11.01 -14.34 -6.46
CA GLU A 41 10.54 -15.33 -5.51
C GLU A 41 9.03 -15.48 -5.66
N ILE A 42 8.58 -16.60 -6.21
CA ILE A 42 7.16 -16.91 -6.33
C ILE A 42 6.68 -17.55 -5.04
N ASN A 43 5.83 -16.85 -4.30
CA ASN A 43 5.22 -17.36 -3.08
C ASN A 43 3.86 -17.99 -3.39
N THR A 44 3.83 -19.32 -3.40
CA THR A 44 2.62 -20.11 -3.72
C THR A 44 1.62 -20.22 -2.58
N ASN A 45 1.96 -19.73 -1.38
CA ASN A 45 1.02 -19.63 -0.26
C ASN A 45 0.06 -18.44 -0.38
N LEU A 46 0.41 -17.48 -1.21
CA LEU A 46 -0.44 -16.31 -1.43
C LEU A 46 -1.45 -16.58 -2.54
N SER A 47 -2.62 -15.98 -2.40
CA SER A 47 -3.71 -16.20 -3.33
C SER A 47 -3.40 -15.66 -4.73
N PRO A 48 -3.62 -16.43 -5.80
CA PRO A 48 -3.53 -15.92 -7.18
C PRO A 48 -4.59 -14.83 -7.47
N ALA A 49 -5.58 -14.66 -6.62
CA ALA A 49 -6.58 -13.59 -6.75
C ALA A 49 -6.02 -12.18 -6.60
N PHE A 50 -4.75 -12.03 -6.17
CA PHE A 50 -4.07 -10.74 -6.23
C PHE A 50 -3.78 -10.26 -7.66
N GLU A 51 -3.82 -11.13 -8.64
CA GLU A 51 -3.69 -10.74 -10.04
C GLU A 51 -4.81 -9.76 -10.44
N GLY A 52 -4.42 -8.60 -10.96
CA GLY A 52 -5.35 -7.55 -11.36
C GLY A 52 -5.73 -6.56 -10.25
N LEU A 53 -5.34 -6.78 -8.99
CA LEU A 53 -5.58 -5.81 -7.91
C LEU A 53 -4.60 -4.64 -7.92
N HIS A 54 -3.39 -4.84 -8.43
CA HIS A 54 -2.34 -3.84 -8.43
C HIS A 54 -2.56 -2.73 -9.46
N ASP A 55 -2.10 -1.55 -9.12
CA ASP A 55 -2.01 -0.38 -10.00
C ASP A 55 -0.59 0.21 -9.89
N ILE A 56 0.36 -0.42 -10.58
CA ILE A 56 1.78 -0.09 -10.50
C ILE A 56 2.08 1.10 -11.39
N TYR A 57 2.30 2.24 -10.77
CA TYR A 57 2.69 3.49 -11.43
C TYR A 57 4.06 3.94 -10.95
N ILE A 58 4.97 4.20 -11.89
CA ILE A 58 6.31 4.68 -11.58
C ILE A 58 6.38 6.19 -11.85
N PRO A 59 6.44 7.02 -10.80
CA PRO A 59 6.55 8.46 -10.97
C PRO A 59 7.85 8.84 -11.67
N SER A 60 7.83 9.91 -12.44
CA SER A 60 9.03 10.46 -13.06
C SER A 60 10.02 11.00 -12.02
N TYR A 61 11.31 10.99 -12.34
CA TYR A 61 12.39 11.43 -11.46
C TYR A 61 12.80 12.88 -11.72
N ARG A 62 13.47 13.45 -10.74
CA ARG A 62 14.10 14.78 -10.91
C ARG A 62 15.06 14.77 -12.10
N PRO A 63 15.14 15.85 -12.91
CA PRO A 63 14.45 17.13 -12.74
C PRO A 63 13.05 17.19 -13.36
N THR A 64 12.61 16.15 -14.05
CA THR A 64 11.37 16.11 -14.84
C THR A 64 10.15 15.60 -14.07
N ARG A 65 10.23 15.62 -12.74
CA ARG A 65 9.17 15.11 -11.87
C ARG A 65 7.87 15.89 -12.09
N GLN A 66 6.78 15.17 -12.29
CA GLN A 66 5.43 15.71 -12.43
C GLN A 66 4.52 15.18 -11.30
N ALA A 67 3.38 15.83 -11.12
CA ALA A 67 2.35 15.30 -10.24
C ALA A 67 1.86 13.94 -10.73
N ILE A 68 1.52 13.05 -9.79
CA ILE A 68 0.87 11.77 -10.11
C ILE A 68 -0.49 12.10 -10.73
N PRO A 69 -0.83 11.56 -11.92
CA PRO A 69 -2.04 11.94 -12.65
C PRO A 69 -3.32 11.27 -12.12
N LEU A 70 -3.38 11.00 -10.82
CA LEU A 70 -4.54 10.41 -10.14
C LEU A 70 -5.50 11.53 -9.72
N THR A 71 -6.72 11.53 -10.25
CA THR A 71 -7.73 12.56 -10.01
C THR A 71 -9.03 12.03 -9.42
N GLN A 72 -9.26 10.72 -9.50
CA GLN A 72 -10.44 10.05 -8.98
C GLN A 72 -10.02 8.88 -8.08
N VAL A 73 -10.85 8.53 -7.09
CA VAL A 73 -10.56 7.48 -6.11
C VAL A 73 -10.52 6.07 -6.70
N ASP A 74 -11.24 5.84 -7.79
CA ASP A 74 -11.35 4.57 -8.50
C ASP A 74 -10.55 4.53 -9.81
N GLU A 75 -9.75 5.56 -10.07
CA GLU A 75 -8.94 5.67 -11.29
C GLU A 75 -7.73 4.75 -11.22
N ARG A 76 -7.46 4.06 -12.33
CA ARG A 76 -6.23 3.30 -12.53
C ARG A 76 -5.33 4.01 -13.51
N ILE A 77 -4.08 4.24 -13.12
CA ILE A 77 -3.09 5.02 -13.90
C ILE A 77 -1.86 4.21 -14.28
N GLY A 78 -1.70 3.02 -13.73
CA GLY A 78 -0.56 2.14 -13.92
C GLY A 78 -0.91 0.81 -14.55
N THR A 79 -0.13 -0.19 -14.24
CA THR A 79 -0.25 -1.57 -14.75
C THR A 79 -0.46 -2.55 -13.60
N HIS A 80 -1.06 -3.72 -13.90
CA HIS A 80 -1.28 -4.78 -12.91
C HIS A 80 -0.01 -5.57 -12.55
N ALA A 81 1.08 -5.36 -13.29
CA ALA A 81 2.36 -6.02 -13.07
C ALA A 81 3.51 -5.02 -13.10
N ILE A 82 4.63 -5.38 -12.49
CA ILE A 82 5.90 -4.66 -12.62
C ILE A 82 6.52 -5.07 -13.96
N ASN A 83 6.48 -4.17 -14.93
CA ASN A 83 6.98 -4.44 -16.27
C ASN A 83 8.49 -4.12 -16.34
N ILE A 84 9.28 -5.13 -16.64
CA ILE A 84 10.73 -5.02 -16.86
C ILE A 84 11.11 -5.81 -18.13
N ASP A 85 12.34 -5.60 -18.59
CA ASP A 85 12.90 -6.47 -19.63
C ASP A 85 13.06 -7.89 -19.06
N PRO A 86 12.41 -8.90 -19.64
CA PRO A 86 12.48 -10.30 -19.18
C PRO A 86 13.91 -10.83 -19.09
N ALA A 87 14.83 -10.32 -19.93
CA ALA A 87 16.25 -10.69 -19.89
C ALA A 87 16.96 -10.33 -18.58
N LYS A 88 16.37 -9.46 -17.76
CA LYS A 88 16.87 -9.14 -16.41
C LYS A 88 16.59 -10.23 -15.40
N ILE A 89 15.57 -11.07 -15.63
CA ILE A 89 15.19 -12.16 -14.72
C ILE A 89 16.21 -13.28 -14.86
N VAL A 90 17.11 -13.38 -13.89
CA VAL A 90 18.21 -14.36 -13.90
C VAL A 90 17.94 -15.58 -13.04
N GLY A 91 16.87 -15.57 -12.26
CA GLY A 91 16.48 -16.68 -11.42
C GLY A 91 15.04 -16.57 -10.95
N ILE A 92 14.41 -17.72 -10.77
CA ILE A 92 13.07 -17.86 -10.19
C ILE A 92 13.19 -18.86 -9.04
N VAL A 93 12.70 -18.48 -7.88
CA VAL A 93 12.64 -19.32 -6.69
C VAL A 93 11.18 -19.57 -6.38
N ILE A 94 10.80 -20.82 -6.22
CA ILE A 94 9.45 -21.18 -5.78
C ILE A 94 9.48 -21.40 -4.28
N ASN A 95 8.64 -20.66 -3.58
CA ASN A 95 8.49 -20.72 -2.13
C ASN A 95 7.02 -21.02 -1.79
N ASN A 96 6.80 -21.85 -0.78
CA ASN A 96 5.49 -22.19 -0.27
C ASN A 96 5.38 -21.97 1.26
N GLU A 97 6.27 -21.21 1.83
CA GLU A 97 6.29 -20.93 3.25
C GLU A 97 5.82 -19.51 3.54
N TYR A 98 5.06 -19.37 4.62
CA TYR A 98 4.72 -18.06 5.18
C TYR A 98 5.91 -17.59 6.02
N HIS A 99 6.67 -16.65 5.47
CA HIS A 99 7.80 -16.06 6.18
C HIS A 99 7.45 -14.79 6.94
N ASP A 100 6.49 -14.05 6.45
CA ASP A 100 6.03 -12.83 7.10
C ASP A 100 4.83 -13.15 7.99
N SER A 101 5.06 -13.17 9.28
CA SER A 101 3.93 -13.07 10.20
C SER A 101 3.24 -11.74 9.95
N PRO A 102 1.95 -11.73 9.57
CA PRO A 102 1.21 -10.47 9.48
C PRO A 102 1.38 -9.76 10.83
N SER A 103 1.67 -8.47 10.80
CA SER A 103 1.72 -7.68 12.02
C SER A 103 0.38 -7.82 12.72
N THR A 104 0.39 -8.33 13.94
CA THR A 104 -0.83 -8.51 14.72
C THR A 104 -1.43 -7.14 14.97
N VAL A 105 -2.64 -6.88 14.45
CA VAL A 105 -3.41 -5.71 14.84
C VAL A 105 -3.74 -5.88 16.32
N THR A 106 -3.09 -5.06 17.16
CA THR A 106 -3.34 -5.06 18.58
C THR A 106 -4.62 -4.29 18.86
N GLU A 107 -5.55 -4.89 19.57
CA GLU A 107 -6.73 -4.19 20.05
C GLU A 107 -6.32 -2.93 20.83
N PRO A 108 -7.03 -1.80 20.66
CA PRO A 108 -6.75 -0.59 21.41
C PRO A 108 -6.85 -0.83 22.93
N ASP A 109 -5.86 -0.37 23.66
CA ASP A 109 -5.94 -0.28 25.13
C ASP A 109 -6.66 1.01 25.56
N ASP A 110 -6.91 1.16 26.86
CA ASP A 110 -7.65 2.33 27.40
C ASP A 110 -6.96 3.66 27.07
N GLU A 111 -5.63 3.69 27.00
CA GLU A 111 -4.86 4.89 26.68
C GLU A 111 -5.00 5.27 25.21
N THR A 112 -4.80 4.35 24.31
CA THR A 112 -4.92 4.60 22.87
C THR A 112 -6.38 4.84 22.45
N GLN A 113 -7.35 4.20 23.11
CA GLN A 113 -8.77 4.50 22.94
C GLN A 113 -9.11 5.92 23.43
N GLY A 114 -8.49 6.37 24.54
CA GLY A 114 -8.63 7.73 25.02
C GLY A 114 -8.13 8.77 23.99
N ILE A 115 -6.98 8.50 23.36
CA ILE A 115 -6.43 9.35 22.30
C ILE A 115 -7.40 9.40 21.11
N ALA A 116 -7.91 8.26 20.65
CA ALA A 116 -8.86 8.17 19.54
C ALA A 116 -10.14 8.98 19.84
N ASN A 117 -10.72 8.83 21.02
CA ASN A 117 -11.91 9.55 21.43
C ASN A 117 -11.70 11.08 21.45
N HIS A 118 -10.56 11.55 21.94
CA HIS A 118 -10.23 12.97 21.91
C HIS A 118 -10.11 13.51 20.49
N LEU A 119 -9.54 12.73 19.59
CA LEU A 119 -9.35 13.12 18.19
C LEU A 119 -10.70 13.19 17.46
N ILE A 120 -11.58 12.22 17.69
CA ILE A 120 -12.93 12.21 17.10
C ILE A 120 -13.73 13.40 17.60
N ASN A 121 -13.75 13.65 18.90
CA ASN A 121 -14.41 14.82 19.48
C ASN A 121 -13.85 16.14 18.90
N PHE A 122 -12.57 16.22 18.64
CA PHE A 122 -11.97 17.38 17.98
C PHE A 122 -12.52 17.55 16.56
N PHE A 123 -12.55 16.51 15.75
CA PHE A 123 -13.10 16.57 14.41
C PHE A 123 -14.59 16.95 14.40
N GLU A 124 -15.39 16.41 15.31
CA GLU A 124 -16.78 16.79 15.48
C GLU A 124 -16.95 18.29 15.73
N GLN A 125 -16.14 18.84 16.63
CA GLN A 125 -16.15 20.27 16.94
C GLN A 125 -15.72 21.13 15.73
N GLU A 126 -14.71 20.68 14.97
CA GLU A 126 -14.24 21.39 13.79
C GLU A 126 -15.29 21.39 12.67
N VAL A 127 -15.97 20.28 12.45
CA VAL A 127 -17.08 20.18 11.50
C VAL A 127 -18.27 21.04 11.94
N ALA A 128 -18.65 20.97 13.22
CA ALA A 128 -19.75 21.77 13.77
C ALA A 128 -19.48 23.29 13.69
N ALA A 129 -18.21 23.69 13.81
CA ALA A 129 -17.78 25.07 13.69
C ALA A 129 -17.58 25.54 12.23
N GLY A 130 -17.75 24.65 11.26
CA GLY A 130 -17.56 24.93 9.82
C GLY A 130 -16.09 25.14 9.42
N ARG A 131 -15.12 24.71 10.24
CA ARG A 131 -13.69 24.79 9.93
C ARG A 131 -13.19 23.55 9.19
N LEU A 132 -13.91 22.44 9.30
CA LEU A 132 -13.66 21.21 8.57
C LEU A 132 -14.94 20.83 7.77
N PRO A 133 -14.85 20.47 6.49
CA PRO A 133 -16.02 19.97 5.74
C PRO A 133 -16.47 18.62 6.30
N LYS A 134 -17.71 18.20 6.02
CA LYS A 134 -18.25 16.92 6.49
C LYS A 134 -17.58 15.70 5.84
N ASP A 135 -17.15 15.87 4.60
CA ASP A 135 -16.47 14.90 3.74
C ASP A 135 -14.96 15.14 3.71
N TRP A 136 -14.39 15.50 4.86
CA TRP A 136 -12.97 15.78 4.99
C TRP A 136 -12.11 14.55 4.65
N GLY A 137 -11.03 14.80 3.99
CA GLY A 137 -10.09 13.80 3.48
C GLY A 137 -9.26 14.39 2.34
N PRO A 138 -8.42 13.61 1.70
CA PRO A 138 -8.12 12.20 1.95
C PRO A 138 -7.35 11.95 3.26
N LEU A 139 -7.61 10.81 3.87
CA LEU A 139 -6.90 10.36 5.06
C LEU A 139 -5.61 9.64 4.67
N GLN A 140 -4.62 9.73 5.56
CA GLN A 140 -3.40 8.92 5.52
C GLN A 140 -3.15 8.39 6.93
N ALA A 141 -2.89 7.10 7.05
CA ALA A 141 -2.55 6.48 8.31
C ALA A 141 -1.15 5.86 8.25
N GLY A 142 -0.45 5.89 9.39
CA GLY A 142 0.76 5.11 9.60
C GLY A 142 0.44 3.73 10.17
N ILE A 143 1.46 3.05 10.63
CA ILE A 143 1.37 1.78 11.36
C ILE A 143 1.51 2.04 12.87
N GLY A 144 0.90 1.17 13.67
CA GLY A 144 1.04 1.19 15.13
C GLY A 144 -0.29 1.33 15.88
N SER A 145 -0.25 1.12 17.20
CA SER A 145 -1.43 1.06 18.07
C SER A 145 -2.28 2.32 18.06
N ILE A 146 -1.66 3.50 18.03
CA ILE A 146 -2.38 4.78 17.99
C ILE A 146 -3.14 4.93 16.65
N ALA A 147 -2.49 4.63 15.51
CA ALA A 147 -3.13 4.69 14.20
C ALA A 147 -4.31 3.73 14.13
N ASN A 148 -4.14 2.49 14.62
CA ASN A 148 -5.18 1.47 14.69
C ASN A 148 -6.36 1.95 15.56
N ALA A 149 -6.08 2.52 16.74
CA ALA A 149 -7.12 3.04 17.63
C ALA A 149 -7.93 4.18 16.99
N VAL A 150 -7.26 5.08 16.28
CA VAL A 150 -7.91 6.20 15.58
C VAL A 150 -8.79 5.70 14.43
N LEU A 151 -8.28 4.77 13.61
CA LEU A 151 -9.08 4.18 12.52
C LEU A 151 -10.28 3.40 13.04
N THR A 152 -10.10 2.60 14.10
CA THR A 152 -11.20 1.90 14.77
C THR A 152 -12.23 2.88 15.33
N GLY A 153 -11.77 3.96 15.96
CA GLY A 153 -12.65 5.00 16.47
C GLY A 153 -13.43 5.73 15.37
N LEU A 154 -12.80 5.99 14.22
CA LEU A 154 -13.48 6.58 13.06
C LEU A 154 -14.56 5.64 12.50
N LYS A 155 -14.25 4.33 12.39
CA LYS A 155 -15.23 3.32 12.00
C LYS A 155 -16.47 3.31 12.89
N ASP A 156 -16.29 3.49 14.20
CA ASP A 156 -17.36 3.49 15.19
C ASP A 156 -18.04 4.88 15.36
N SER A 157 -17.55 5.90 14.64
CA SER A 157 -18.10 7.25 14.64
C SER A 157 -19.26 7.41 13.65
N HIS A 158 -19.83 8.61 13.62
CA HIS A 158 -20.87 8.96 12.62
C HIS A 158 -20.29 9.50 11.30
N PHE A 159 -18.97 9.56 11.19
CA PHE A 159 -18.31 9.95 9.95
C PHE A 159 -18.34 8.79 8.95
N GLU A 160 -18.71 9.08 7.70
CA GLU A 160 -18.87 8.12 6.63
C GLU A 160 -18.16 8.58 5.36
N ASP A 161 -17.99 7.68 4.39
CA ASP A 161 -17.50 7.97 3.04
C ASP A 161 -16.07 8.55 2.99
N PHE A 162 -15.19 8.11 3.88
CA PHE A 162 -13.80 8.53 3.86
C PHE A 162 -13.06 8.09 2.60
N VAL A 163 -12.31 9.04 2.04
CA VAL A 163 -11.31 8.76 1.01
C VAL A 163 -9.95 8.61 1.67
N MET A 164 -9.22 7.55 1.34
CA MET A 164 -7.85 7.34 1.80
C MET A 164 -6.85 7.44 0.65
N TYR A 165 -5.72 8.07 0.94
CA TYR A 165 -4.52 8.07 0.11
C TYR A 165 -3.32 7.77 1.02
N SER A 166 -3.03 6.50 1.24
CA SER A 166 -2.12 6.01 2.26
C SER A 166 -1.08 5.07 1.69
N GLU A 167 0.11 5.03 2.30
CA GLU A 167 1.15 4.06 1.98
C GLU A 167 0.74 2.64 2.38
N VAL A 168 0.06 2.51 3.51
CA VAL A 168 -0.39 1.23 4.06
C VAL A 168 -1.90 1.26 4.28
N LEU A 169 -2.51 0.10 4.10
CA LEU A 169 -3.88 -0.17 4.46
C LEU A 169 -3.87 -1.29 5.48
N GLN A 170 -4.44 -1.07 6.65
CA GLN A 170 -4.44 -2.03 7.74
C GLN A 170 -5.79 -2.75 7.83
N ASP A 171 -5.84 -3.91 8.50
CA ASP A 171 -7.04 -4.71 8.65
C ASP A 171 -8.18 -3.97 9.40
N CYS A 172 -7.85 -2.92 10.14
CA CYS A 172 -8.82 -2.07 10.84
C CYS A 172 -9.41 -0.94 9.98
N THR A 173 -8.99 -0.82 8.71
CA THR A 173 -9.42 0.26 7.80
C THR A 173 -10.73 -0.01 7.09
#